data_e86ca300dbe5c7a46eb5f597690f2ab1
#
_entry.id   e86ca300dbe5c7a46eb5f597690f2ab1
#
_cell.length_a   1.000
_cell.length_b   1.000
_cell.length_c   1.000
_cell.angle_alpha   90.00
_cell.angle_beta   90.00
_cell.angle_gamma   90.00
#
_symmetry.space_group_name_H-M   'P 1'
#
loop_
_entity.id
_entity.type
_entity.pdbx_description
1 polymer ?
#
loop_
_entity_poly.entity_id
_entity_poly.type
_entity_poly.pdbx_seq_one_letter_code
_entity_poly.pdbx_strand_id
1 'polypeptide(L)'
;MVGDPLRKRATYQDVLDAPENMVAEVLDGELHLVPRPARRHTRSASTLGAFLITTFDLGINGPGGWTILYEAELHLGPGPDIVVPDLAGWREGRLVDREDLDEPFITVVPDWVCEILSPGTRRTDRMKKMPIFAREKVRHVWLADPAERSVEVFRFDGPRFTLIGTYGGDDAIRAEPFEAVEIPPHFIWGRAPAPAAR
;
A
#
# COMPACT_ATOMS: atom_id res chain seq x y z
N MET A 1 3.49 -24.63 -7.29
CA MET A 1 3.67 -24.83 -8.75
C MET A 1 5.11 -24.48 -9.06
N VAL A 2 5.87 -25.42 -9.62
CA VAL A 2 7.25 -25.17 -10.08
C VAL A 2 7.12 -24.40 -11.38
N GLY A 3 7.64 -23.16 -11.41
CA GLY A 3 7.63 -22.34 -12.62
C GLY A 3 8.40 -22.99 -13.75
N ASP A 4 8.00 -22.71 -14.98
CA ASP A 4 8.69 -23.15 -16.20
C ASP A 4 10.13 -22.62 -16.18
N PRO A 5 11.17 -23.48 -16.14
CA PRO A 5 12.56 -23.04 -16.05
C PRO A 5 13.07 -22.30 -17.30
N LEU A 6 12.28 -22.19 -18.35
CA LEU A 6 12.63 -21.52 -19.61
C LEU A 6 12.11 -20.09 -19.73
N ARG A 7 11.27 -19.63 -18.80
CA ARG A 7 10.73 -18.26 -18.84
C ARG A 7 11.74 -17.29 -18.23
N LYS A 8 12.31 -16.40 -19.04
CA LYS A 8 13.18 -15.32 -18.56
C LYS A 8 12.43 -14.49 -17.51
N ARG A 9 13.00 -14.36 -16.32
CA ARG A 9 12.43 -13.48 -15.28
C ARG A 9 12.50 -12.04 -15.74
N ALA A 10 11.45 -11.28 -15.43
CA ALA A 10 11.44 -9.84 -15.62
C ALA A 10 12.47 -9.17 -14.69
N THR A 11 13.03 -8.08 -15.15
CA THR A 11 14.11 -7.32 -14.50
C THR A 11 13.65 -5.88 -14.27
N TYR A 12 14.44 -5.11 -13.52
CA TYR A 12 14.21 -3.67 -13.35
C TYR A 12 14.25 -2.92 -14.69
N GLN A 13 15.08 -3.35 -15.63
CA GLN A 13 15.09 -2.74 -16.95
C GLN A 13 13.75 -2.89 -17.68
N ASP A 14 13.05 -4.00 -17.51
CA ASP A 14 11.71 -4.19 -18.09
C ASP A 14 10.68 -3.22 -17.48
N VAL A 15 10.87 -2.80 -16.22
CA VAL A 15 10.06 -1.75 -15.57
C VAL A 15 10.39 -0.37 -16.16
N LEU A 16 11.68 -0.05 -16.34
CA LEU A 16 12.12 1.22 -16.90
C LEU A 16 11.72 1.37 -18.38
N ASP A 17 11.63 0.28 -19.12
CA ASP A 17 11.22 0.25 -20.52
C ASP A 17 9.68 0.25 -20.70
N ALA A 18 8.93 0.23 -19.59
CA ALA A 18 7.47 0.20 -19.63
C ALA A 18 6.89 1.52 -20.16
N PRO A 19 5.69 1.49 -20.80
CA PRO A 19 5.04 2.70 -21.25
C PRO A 19 4.75 3.68 -20.10
N GLU A 20 5.05 4.97 -20.26
CA GLU A 20 4.90 6.01 -19.23
C GLU A 20 3.47 6.15 -18.67
N ASN A 21 2.47 5.74 -19.44
CA ASN A 21 1.05 5.76 -19.02
C ASN A 21 0.63 4.51 -18.24
N MET A 22 1.56 3.62 -17.92
CA MET A 22 1.32 2.41 -17.12
C MET A 22 2.08 2.50 -15.79
N VAL A 23 1.60 1.75 -14.80
CA VAL A 23 2.38 1.37 -13.62
C VAL A 23 2.95 -0.01 -13.90
N ALA A 24 4.25 -0.17 -13.78
CA ALA A 24 4.95 -1.42 -14.04
C ALA A 24 5.46 -2.00 -12.72
N GLU A 25 5.20 -3.28 -12.50
CA GLU A 25 5.65 -4.03 -11.32
C GLU A 25 6.23 -5.38 -11.77
N VAL A 26 7.17 -5.91 -11.01
CA VAL A 26 7.66 -7.28 -11.18
C VAL A 26 7.20 -8.12 -10.00
N LEU A 27 6.26 -9.02 -10.23
CA LEU A 27 5.66 -9.86 -9.20
C LEU A 27 5.97 -11.34 -9.48
N ASP A 28 6.70 -12.00 -8.57
CA ASP A 28 7.21 -13.37 -8.73
C ASP A 28 8.00 -13.58 -10.04
N GLY A 29 8.70 -12.52 -10.49
CA GLY A 29 9.51 -12.53 -11.72
C GLY A 29 8.71 -12.34 -13.00
N GLU A 30 7.45 -11.96 -12.94
CA GLU A 30 6.62 -11.60 -14.09
C GLU A 30 6.37 -10.09 -14.12
N LEU A 31 6.53 -9.47 -15.30
CA LEU A 31 6.17 -8.05 -15.50
C LEU A 31 4.65 -7.91 -15.53
N HIS A 32 4.15 -7.03 -14.68
CA HIS A 32 2.75 -6.63 -14.61
C HIS A 32 2.61 -5.16 -14.99
N LEU A 33 1.78 -4.88 -15.98
CA LEU A 33 1.49 -3.52 -16.42
C LEU A 33 0.03 -3.19 -16.09
N VAL A 34 -0.17 -2.12 -15.32
CA VAL A 34 -1.49 -1.67 -14.90
C VAL A 34 -1.71 -0.24 -15.41
N PRO A 35 -2.86 0.08 -16.03
CA PRO A 35 -3.19 1.44 -16.40
C PRO A 35 -3.23 2.35 -15.17
N ARG A 36 -2.93 3.64 -15.36
CA ARG A 36 -3.06 4.65 -14.28
C ARG A 36 -4.44 4.57 -13.63
N PRO A 37 -4.51 4.76 -12.29
CA PRO A 37 -5.71 4.51 -11.53
C PRO A 37 -6.86 5.47 -11.87
N ALA A 38 -8.10 4.98 -11.74
CA ALA A 38 -9.29 5.78 -11.92
C ALA A 38 -9.47 6.81 -10.80
N ARG A 39 -10.22 7.90 -11.08
CA ARG A 39 -10.44 9.03 -10.15
C ARG A 39 -10.87 8.61 -8.73
N ARG A 40 -11.73 7.59 -8.58
CA ARG A 40 -12.17 7.12 -7.25
C ARG A 40 -11.00 6.59 -6.44
N HIS A 41 -10.18 5.75 -7.04
CA HIS A 41 -8.99 5.19 -6.44
C HIS A 41 -8.02 6.31 -6.02
N THR A 42 -7.61 7.16 -6.97
CA THR A 42 -6.70 8.29 -6.68
C THR A 42 -7.23 9.19 -5.58
N ARG A 43 -8.55 9.47 -5.56
CA ARG A 43 -9.15 10.30 -4.51
C ARG A 43 -9.06 9.63 -3.14
N SER A 44 -9.34 8.32 -3.05
CA SER A 44 -9.22 7.55 -1.81
C SER A 44 -7.78 7.53 -1.31
N ALA A 45 -6.83 7.17 -2.17
CA ALA A 45 -5.41 7.16 -1.84
C ALA A 45 -4.92 8.54 -1.34
N SER A 46 -5.28 9.62 -2.05
CA SER A 46 -4.88 10.98 -1.70
C SER A 46 -5.45 11.43 -0.35
N THR A 47 -6.72 11.16 -0.07
CA THR A 47 -7.34 11.62 1.19
C THR A 47 -6.89 10.80 2.38
N LEU A 48 -6.77 9.46 2.23
CA LEU A 48 -6.24 8.60 3.27
C LEU A 48 -4.77 8.93 3.55
N GLY A 49 -3.95 9.06 2.49
CA GLY A 49 -2.56 9.44 2.61
C GLY A 49 -2.39 10.80 3.31
N ALA A 50 -3.16 11.81 2.92
CA ALA A 50 -3.11 13.12 3.58
C ALA A 50 -3.42 13.05 5.08
N PHE A 51 -4.43 12.26 5.48
CA PHE A 51 -4.75 12.06 6.88
C PHE A 51 -3.61 11.36 7.63
N LEU A 52 -3.14 10.24 7.11
CA LEU A 52 -2.10 9.45 7.76
C LEU A 52 -0.77 10.20 7.85
N ILE A 53 -0.36 10.86 6.77
CA ILE A 53 0.88 11.67 6.75
C ILE A 53 0.76 12.81 7.77
N THR A 54 -0.33 13.56 7.76
CA THR A 54 -0.51 14.67 8.70
C THR A 54 -0.44 14.20 10.16
N THR A 55 -1.09 13.07 10.46
CA THR A 55 -1.30 12.60 11.83
C THR A 55 -0.14 11.76 12.35
N PHE A 56 0.37 10.84 11.52
CA PHE A 56 1.31 9.82 11.96
C PHE A 56 2.74 10.04 11.45
N ASP A 57 2.95 10.83 10.41
CA ASP A 57 4.30 11.19 9.94
C ASP A 57 4.66 12.57 10.51
N LEU A 58 3.93 13.63 10.19
CA LEU A 58 4.20 14.98 10.66
C LEU A 58 3.79 15.22 12.13
N GLY A 59 3.05 14.32 12.76
CA GLY A 59 2.61 14.43 14.15
C GLY A 59 1.61 15.57 14.41
N ILE A 60 0.96 16.11 13.38
CA ILE A 60 -0.01 17.18 13.51
C ILE A 60 -1.36 16.60 13.97
N ASN A 61 -1.78 16.95 15.18
CA ASN A 61 -2.97 16.40 15.85
C ASN A 61 -2.92 14.87 16.04
N GLY A 62 -1.71 14.29 16.11
CA GLY A 62 -1.52 12.87 16.29
C GLY A 62 -0.13 12.53 16.83
N PRO A 63 0.17 11.23 17.00
CA PRO A 63 1.38 10.78 17.70
C PRO A 63 2.68 10.94 16.89
N GLY A 64 2.61 11.08 15.55
CA GLY A 64 3.81 10.95 14.72
C GLY A 64 4.38 9.53 14.75
N GLY A 65 5.70 9.42 14.56
CA GLY A 65 6.46 8.17 14.73
C GLY A 65 6.45 7.23 13.53
N TRP A 66 6.13 7.75 12.35
CA TRP A 66 6.17 7.04 11.08
C TRP A 66 6.78 7.89 9.97
N THR A 67 7.28 7.23 8.93
CA THR A 67 7.48 7.81 7.61
C THR A 67 6.48 7.15 6.68
N ILE A 68 5.63 7.93 6.01
CA ILE A 68 4.56 7.42 5.14
C ILE A 68 4.72 7.99 3.75
N LEU A 69 4.82 7.11 2.75
CA LEU A 69 5.04 7.48 1.36
C LEU A 69 3.90 6.97 0.47
N TYR A 70 3.62 7.75 -0.57
CA TYR A 70 2.67 7.44 -1.62
C TYR A 70 3.41 6.85 -2.83
N GLU A 71 2.86 5.74 -3.37
CA GLU A 71 3.42 5.06 -4.57
C GLU A 71 4.94 4.85 -4.52
N ALA A 72 5.48 4.49 -3.34
CA ALA A 72 6.89 4.18 -3.21
C ALA A 72 7.24 2.90 -3.97
N GLU A 73 8.26 2.96 -4.84
CA GLU A 73 8.77 1.78 -5.53
C GLU A 73 9.62 0.97 -4.55
N LEU A 74 9.18 -0.27 -4.28
CA LEU A 74 9.82 -1.19 -3.34
C LEU A 74 10.51 -2.31 -4.08
N HIS A 75 11.81 -2.50 -3.86
CA HIS A 75 12.57 -3.64 -4.33
C HIS A 75 12.74 -4.65 -3.18
N LEU A 76 11.91 -5.69 -3.15
CA LEU A 76 11.80 -6.61 -2.02
C LEU A 76 12.43 -7.98 -2.32
N GLY A 77 13.28 -8.46 -1.41
CA GLY A 77 13.91 -9.77 -1.49
C GLY A 77 15.17 -9.82 -2.38
N PRO A 78 15.85 -10.99 -2.44
CA PRO A 78 17.18 -11.12 -3.07
C PRO A 78 17.17 -11.18 -4.61
N GLY A 79 16.04 -11.50 -5.23
CA GLY A 79 15.83 -11.36 -6.69
C GLY A 79 14.57 -10.54 -6.82
N PRO A 80 14.68 -9.20 -6.67
CA PRO A 80 13.62 -8.44 -6.07
C PRO A 80 12.32 -8.50 -6.85
N ASP A 81 11.22 -8.69 -6.10
CA ASP A 81 9.94 -8.21 -6.58
C ASP A 81 9.95 -6.69 -6.53
N ILE A 82 9.46 -6.09 -7.59
CA ILE A 82 9.32 -4.63 -7.68
C ILE A 82 7.85 -4.32 -7.53
N VAL A 83 7.49 -3.76 -6.39
CA VAL A 83 6.10 -3.53 -6.00
C VAL A 83 5.87 -2.06 -5.70
N VAL A 84 4.78 -1.51 -6.20
CA VAL A 84 4.38 -0.12 -5.95
C VAL A 84 3.04 -0.13 -5.23
N PRO A 85 3.01 -0.21 -3.88
CA PRO A 85 1.78 -0.09 -3.14
C PRO A 85 1.25 1.36 -3.17
N ASP A 86 -0.06 1.54 -3.06
CA ASP A 86 -0.65 2.88 -3.04
C ASP A 86 -0.14 3.74 -1.88
N LEU A 87 0.06 3.12 -0.70
CA LEU A 87 0.72 3.75 0.44
C LEU A 87 1.62 2.72 1.13
N ALA A 88 2.76 3.17 1.60
CA ALA A 88 3.67 2.39 2.43
C ALA A 88 4.11 3.20 3.65
N GLY A 89 4.35 2.53 4.78
CA GLY A 89 4.75 3.18 6.01
C GLY A 89 5.81 2.40 6.79
N TRP A 90 6.75 3.12 7.34
CA TRP A 90 7.82 2.64 8.19
C TRP A 90 7.74 3.30 9.55
N ARG A 91 8.01 2.55 10.59
CA ARG A 91 8.22 3.14 11.93
C ARG A 91 9.42 4.07 11.90
N GLU A 92 9.35 5.14 12.70
CA GLU A 92 10.44 6.11 12.84
C GLU A 92 11.80 5.42 13.04
N GLY A 93 12.83 5.94 12.36
CA GLY A 93 14.19 5.41 12.39
C GLY A 93 14.45 4.18 11.52
N ARG A 94 13.44 3.63 10.83
CA ARG A 94 13.65 2.52 9.88
C ARG A 94 14.08 2.98 8.49
N LEU A 95 13.45 4.03 7.98
CA LEU A 95 14.02 4.82 6.88
C LEU A 95 14.86 5.91 7.52
N VAL A 96 16.14 5.69 7.61
CA VAL A 96 17.05 6.70 8.17
C VAL A 96 17.40 7.66 7.06
N ASP A 97 17.35 8.97 7.34
CA ASP A 97 17.87 9.99 6.43
C ASP A 97 19.30 9.65 6.05
N ARG A 98 19.52 9.35 4.80
CA ARG A 98 20.77 8.83 4.28
C ARG A 98 21.17 9.48 2.99
N GLU A 99 22.39 9.19 2.63
CA GLU A 99 23.02 9.53 1.37
C GLU A 99 22.27 8.96 0.14
N ASP A 100 21.27 8.06 0.37
CA ASP A 100 20.46 7.38 -0.64
C ASP A 100 19.05 7.96 -0.85
N LEU A 101 18.78 9.19 -0.40
CA LEU A 101 17.49 9.88 -0.65
C LEU A 101 17.17 10.09 -2.14
N ASP A 102 18.21 10.09 -2.98
CA ASP A 102 18.07 10.25 -4.44
C ASP A 102 17.88 8.91 -5.18
N GLU A 103 17.94 7.75 -4.46
CA GLU A 103 17.65 6.45 -5.08
C GLU A 103 16.18 6.37 -5.46
N PRO A 104 15.86 5.90 -6.68
CA PRO A 104 14.48 5.87 -7.16
C PRO A 104 13.62 4.78 -6.51
N PHE A 105 14.18 3.92 -5.67
CA PHE A 105 13.50 2.81 -5.03
C PHE A 105 13.96 2.58 -3.58
N ILE A 106 13.15 1.85 -2.82
CA ILE A 106 13.41 1.53 -1.42
C ILE A 106 13.57 0.02 -1.27
N THR A 107 14.62 -0.43 -0.58
CA THR A 107 14.87 -1.85 -0.28
C THR A 107 14.48 -2.24 1.14
N VAL A 108 14.19 -1.27 2.00
CA VAL A 108 13.74 -1.50 3.37
C VAL A 108 12.29 -1.94 3.37
N VAL A 109 12.01 -3.15 3.89
CA VAL A 109 10.64 -3.67 3.99
C VAL A 109 9.78 -2.75 4.87
N PRO A 110 8.61 -2.30 4.41
CA PRO A 110 7.72 -1.47 5.20
C PRO A 110 7.10 -2.22 6.39
N ASP A 111 6.73 -1.49 7.44
CA ASP A 111 5.95 -2.03 8.55
C ASP A 111 4.46 -2.12 8.21
N TRP A 112 4.01 -1.31 7.28
CA TRP A 112 2.63 -1.25 6.82
C TRP A 112 2.55 -0.91 5.33
N VAL A 113 1.60 -1.52 4.64
CA VAL A 113 1.20 -1.15 3.28
C VAL A 113 -0.32 -1.06 3.18
N CYS A 114 -0.79 -0.24 2.25
CA CYS A 114 -2.20 -0.16 1.89
C CYS A 114 -2.35 -0.23 0.37
N GLU A 115 -3.23 -1.11 -0.07
CA GLU A 115 -3.70 -1.17 -1.46
C GLU A 115 -5.13 -0.65 -1.53
N ILE A 116 -5.37 0.30 -2.42
CA ILE A 116 -6.70 0.82 -2.73
C ILE A 116 -7.26 -0.01 -3.88
N LEU A 117 -8.17 -0.89 -3.56
CA LEU A 117 -8.69 -1.86 -4.51
C LEU A 117 -9.50 -1.20 -5.63
N SER A 118 -9.29 -1.70 -6.83
CA SER A 118 -10.08 -1.37 -8.01
C SER A 118 -10.54 -2.65 -8.74
N PRO A 119 -11.56 -2.59 -9.60
CA PRO A 119 -11.96 -3.76 -10.38
C PRO A 119 -10.82 -4.36 -11.22
N GLY A 120 -9.86 -3.53 -11.66
CA GLY A 120 -8.72 -3.97 -12.47
C GLY A 120 -7.58 -4.58 -11.67
N THR A 121 -7.37 -4.18 -10.42
CA THR A 121 -6.20 -4.56 -9.63
C THR A 121 -6.51 -5.52 -8.49
N ARG A 122 -7.74 -5.55 -7.94
CA ARG A 122 -8.11 -6.33 -6.74
C ARG A 122 -7.66 -7.79 -6.76
N ARG A 123 -7.62 -8.42 -7.94
CA ARG A 123 -7.13 -9.80 -8.07
C ARG A 123 -5.61 -9.87 -7.91
N THR A 124 -4.87 -8.97 -8.53
CA THR A 124 -3.41 -8.88 -8.43
C THR A 124 -3.00 -8.57 -7.00
N ASP A 125 -3.66 -7.60 -6.37
CA ASP A 125 -3.37 -7.19 -5.00
C ASP A 125 -3.52 -8.38 -4.03
N ARG A 126 -4.63 -9.13 -4.14
CA ARG A 126 -4.89 -10.30 -3.27
C ARG A 126 -4.07 -11.54 -3.60
N MET A 127 -3.85 -11.84 -4.87
CA MET A 127 -3.30 -13.13 -5.30
C MET A 127 -1.80 -13.08 -5.59
N LYS A 128 -1.24 -11.88 -5.83
CA LYS A 128 0.17 -11.69 -6.12
C LYS A 128 0.88 -10.86 -5.04
N LYS A 129 0.39 -9.65 -4.75
CA LYS A 129 1.07 -8.76 -3.80
C LYS A 129 0.98 -9.26 -2.35
N MET A 130 -0.18 -9.71 -1.87
CA MET A 130 -0.33 -10.25 -0.51
C MET A 130 0.66 -11.40 -0.19
N PRO A 131 0.86 -12.42 -1.06
CA PRO A 131 1.90 -13.42 -0.85
C PRO A 131 3.32 -12.85 -0.79
N ILE A 132 3.64 -11.83 -1.60
CA ILE A 132 4.93 -11.15 -1.59
C ILE A 132 5.10 -10.43 -0.24
N PHE A 133 4.13 -9.63 0.19
CA PHE A 133 4.17 -8.94 1.48
C PHE A 133 4.30 -9.92 2.66
N ALA A 134 3.66 -11.08 2.59
CA ALA A 134 3.80 -12.12 3.62
C ALA A 134 5.21 -12.72 3.64
N ARG A 135 5.77 -13.04 2.47
CA ARG A 135 7.13 -13.58 2.33
C ARG A 135 8.17 -12.61 2.89
N GLU A 136 8.01 -11.33 2.60
CA GLU A 136 8.90 -10.26 3.05
C GLU A 136 8.57 -9.76 4.47
N LYS A 137 7.56 -10.35 5.12
CA LYS A 137 7.17 -10.08 6.53
C LYS A 137 6.74 -8.64 6.79
N VAL A 138 6.05 -8.02 5.85
CA VAL A 138 5.33 -6.76 6.08
C VAL A 138 4.36 -6.99 7.25
N ARG A 139 4.42 -6.16 8.29
CA ARG A 139 3.68 -6.42 9.54
C ARG A 139 2.18 -6.25 9.40
N HIS A 140 1.74 -5.21 8.68
CA HIS A 140 0.32 -4.94 8.48
C HIS A 140 0.04 -4.63 7.01
N VAL A 141 -1.08 -5.14 6.53
CA VAL A 141 -1.60 -4.83 5.19
C VAL A 141 -3.05 -4.39 5.32
N TRP A 142 -3.38 -3.29 4.69
CA TRP A 142 -4.76 -2.84 4.50
C TRP A 142 -5.16 -3.04 3.05
N LEU A 143 -6.35 -3.58 2.85
CA LEU A 143 -7.02 -3.60 1.55
C LEU A 143 -8.27 -2.73 1.66
N ALA A 144 -8.21 -1.54 1.10
CA ALA A 144 -9.31 -0.58 1.13
C ALA A 144 -10.07 -0.59 -0.19
N ASP A 145 -11.36 -0.87 -0.16
CA ASP A 145 -12.23 -0.85 -1.33
C ASP A 145 -13.19 0.35 -1.27
N PRO A 146 -12.89 1.44 -1.97
CA PRO A 146 -13.74 2.63 -1.94
C PRO A 146 -15.06 2.47 -2.72
N ALA A 147 -15.23 1.40 -3.51
CA ALA A 147 -16.48 1.10 -4.18
C ALA A 147 -17.45 0.39 -3.23
N GLU A 148 -16.94 -0.61 -2.51
CA GLU A 148 -17.70 -1.37 -1.51
C GLU A 148 -17.73 -0.67 -0.14
N ARG A 149 -16.93 0.40 0.02
CA ARG A 149 -16.75 1.14 1.27
C ARG A 149 -16.36 0.21 2.43
N SER A 150 -15.30 -0.57 2.21
CA SER A 150 -14.77 -1.52 3.17
C SER A 150 -13.25 -1.45 3.27
N VAL A 151 -12.71 -1.71 4.47
CA VAL A 151 -11.29 -1.91 4.72
C VAL A 151 -11.12 -3.23 5.42
N GLU A 152 -10.29 -4.09 4.86
CA GLU A 152 -9.81 -5.31 5.50
C GLU A 152 -8.41 -5.06 6.04
N VAL A 153 -8.21 -5.36 7.31
CA VAL A 153 -6.95 -5.16 8.03
C VAL A 153 -6.33 -6.50 8.35
N PHE A 154 -5.13 -6.69 7.87
CA PHE A 154 -4.37 -7.93 8.05
C PHE A 154 -3.12 -7.68 8.88
N ARG A 155 -2.82 -8.60 9.78
CA ARG A 155 -1.57 -8.64 10.55
C ARG A 155 -0.79 -9.90 10.19
N PHE A 156 0.53 -9.76 10.06
CA PHE A 156 1.42 -10.88 9.84
C PHE A 156 1.67 -11.63 11.17
N ASP A 157 1.14 -12.83 11.25
CA ASP A 157 1.29 -13.73 12.40
C ASP A 157 2.12 -14.97 12.02
N GLY A 158 3.19 -14.75 11.21
CA GLY A 158 4.12 -15.75 10.66
C GLY A 158 3.62 -17.19 10.64
N PRO A 159 3.43 -17.83 9.54
CA PRO A 159 3.88 -17.53 8.18
C PRO A 159 2.82 -16.88 7.29
N ARG A 160 1.72 -16.39 7.82
CA ARG A 160 0.55 -15.92 7.07
C ARG A 160 0.03 -14.60 7.61
N PHE A 161 -0.79 -13.95 6.80
CA PHE A 161 -1.63 -12.86 7.26
C PHE A 161 -2.90 -13.41 7.92
N THR A 162 -3.24 -12.83 9.07
CA THR A 162 -4.51 -13.02 9.77
C THR A 162 -5.38 -11.79 9.54
N LEU A 163 -6.61 -11.96 9.09
CA LEU A 163 -7.60 -10.89 9.05
C LEU A 163 -7.99 -10.54 10.48
N ILE A 164 -7.61 -9.36 10.96
CA ILE A 164 -7.83 -8.92 12.35
C ILE A 164 -8.98 -7.91 12.46
N GLY A 165 -9.46 -7.36 11.36
CA GLY A 165 -10.60 -6.46 11.34
C GLY A 165 -11.13 -6.22 9.95
N THR A 166 -12.46 -6.00 9.89
CA THR A 166 -13.15 -5.51 8.70
C THR A 166 -14.00 -4.32 9.12
N TYR A 167 -13.80 -3.21 8.45
CA TYR A 167 -14.47 -1.94 8.74
C TYR A 167 -15.23 -1.49 7.50
N GLY A 168 -16.30 -0.74 7.68
CA GLY A 168 -17.08 -0.29 6.52
C GLY A 168 -18.14 0.75 6.83
N GLY A 169 -18.81 1.20 5.79
CA GLY A 169 -19.91 2.14 5.90
C GLY A 169 -19.49 3.55 6.32
N ASP A 170 -20.20 4.12 7.28
CA ASP A 170 -20.00 5.48 7.77
C ASP A 170 -19.32 5.53 9.15
N ASP A 171 -18.92 4.38 9.69
CA ASP A 171 -18.24 4.30 10.97
C ASP A 171 -16.78 4.75 10.83
N ALA A 172 -16.31 5.46 11.84
CA ALA A 172 -14.90 5.81 11.95
C ALA A 172 -14.06 4.59 12.31
N ILE A 173 -12.84 4.54 11.83
CA ILE A 173 -11.98 3.36 11.90
C ILE A 173 -10.86 3.58 12.93
N ARG A 174 -10.72 2.64 13.85
CA ARG A 174 -9.54 2.46 14.68
C ARG A 174 -8.92 1.10 14.36
N ALA A 175 -7.89 1.10 13.53
CA ALA A 175 -7.31 -0.12 13.02
C ALA A 175 -5.78 -0.14 13.18
N GLU A 176 -5.23 -1.32 13.54
CA GLU A 176 -3.79 -1.52 13.56
C GLU A 176 -3.16 -1.23 12.18
N PRO A 177 -2.01 -0.53 12.16
CA PRO A 177 -1.21 -0.07 13.28
C PRO A 177 -1.46 1.40 13.68
N PHE A 178 -2.58 1.98 13.26
CA PHE A 178 -2.94 3.40 13.46
C PHE A 178 -4.09 3.61 14.46
N GLU A 179 -4.31 2.65 15.34
CA GLU A 179 -5.41 2.65 16.32
C GLU A 179 -5.38 3.79 17.33
N ALA A 180 -4.27 4.51 17.44
CA ALA A 180 -4.11 5.64 18.35
C ALA A 180 -5.07 6.81 18.01
N VAL A 181 -5.43 6.95 16.73
CA VAL A 181 -6.31 8.01 16.26
C VAL A 181 -7.45 7.42 15.43
N GLU A 182 -8.64 7.96 15.61
CA GLU A 182 -9.80 7.57 14.82
C GLU A 182 -9.75 8.18 13.42
N ILE A 183 -9.88 7.35 12.40
CA ILE A 183 -9.85 7.77 10.99
C ILE A 183 -11.30 7.96 10.52
N PRO A 184 -11.73 9.19 10.25
CA PRO A 184 -13.07 9.43 9.72
C PRO A 184 -13.25 8.80 8.33
N PRO A 185 -14.39 8.16 8.04
CA PRO A 185 -14.58 7.36 6.83
C PRO A 185 -14.46 8.16 5.52
N HIS A 186 -14.72 9.46 5.56
CA HIS A 186 -14.59 10.31 4.37
C HIS A 186 -13.14 10.46 3.88
N PHE A 187 -12.14 10.27 4.76
CA PHE A 187 -10.73 10.21 4.33
C PHE A 187 -10.43 8.92 3.58
N ILE A 188 -11.12 7.83 3.91
CA ILE A 188 -10.88 6.53 3.27
C ILE A 188 -11.65 6.42 1.97
N TRP A 189 -12.92 6.86 1.94
CA TRP A 189 -13.75 6.77 0.74
C TRP A 189 -13.58 7.95 -0.23
N GLY A 190 -12.76 8.94 0.12
CA GLY A 190 -12.54 10.13 -0.70
C GLY A 190 -13.78 11.00 -0.88
N ARG A 191 -14.76 10.93 0.01
CA ARG A 191 -15.99 11.75 -0.02
C ARG A 191 -15.95 12.78 1.10
N ALA A 192 -16.30 14.02 0.77
CA ALA A 192 -16.59 14.99 1.82
C ALA A 192 -17.80 14.51 2.67
N PRO A 193 -17.81 14.76 3.98
CA PRO A 193 -19.01 14.55 4.78
C PRO A 193 -20.18 15.34 4.16
N ALA A 194 -21.40 14.76 4.24
CA ALA A 194 -22.59 15.51 3.86
C ALA A 194 -22.66 16.78 4.71
N PRO A 195 -23.01 17.95 4.13
CA PRO A 195 -23.22 19.15 4.93
C PRO A 195 -24.26 18.85 6.00
N ALA A 196 -23.96 19.26 7.24
CA ALA A 196 -24.92 19.12 8.33
C ALA A 196 -26.25 19.75 7.89
N ALA A 197 -27.34 19.00 8.06
CA ALA A 197 -28.68 19.54 7.83
C ALA A 197 -28.85 20.78 8.71
N ARG A 198 -29.11 21.92 8.08
CA ARG A 198 -29.39 23.18 8.78
C ARG A 198 -30.80 23.17 9.38
#